data_d37f7f4bad5238428f7516dbcb550751
#
_entry.id   d37f7f4bad5238428f7516dbcb550751
#
_cell.length_a   1.000
_cell.length_b   1.000
_cell.length_c   1.000
_cell.angle_alpha   90.00
_cell.angle_beta   90.00
_cell.angle_gamma   90.00
#
_symmetry.space_group_name_H-M   'P 1'
#
loop_
_entity.id
_entity.type
_entity.pdbx_description
1 polymer ?
#
loop_
_entity_poly.entity_id
_entity_poly.type
_entity_poly.pdbx_seq_one_letter_code
_entity_poly.pdbx_strand_id
1 'polypeptide(L)'
;MGRKRFKDAQAKREGGGFVPLPFAVLRSQSFTRLSAHAVKLLNDLLAQYKGDNNGDLCAAWTIMQPRGWKSKDTLNKALKELRAGDWLEVTRQGGRHKATLYGLTFYAIDDCKGKLDVRSTGSPRGTWKKNEPLPPLPKLKVVPPSGNGAALRTANADAISGDTPGVAIGR
;
A
#
# COMPACT_ATOMS: atom_id res chain seq x y z
N MET A 1 13.02 25.73 -1.97
CA MET A 1 11.65 25.87 -2.53
C MET A 1 10.53 25.13 -1.76
N GLY A 2 10.80 24.20 -0.82
CA GLY A 2 9.77 23.43 -0.10
C GLY A 2 8.92 24.21 0.91
N ARG A 3 9.50 25.12 1.68
CA ARG A 3 8.81 25.83 2.79
C ARG A 3 7.66 26.74 2.34
N LYS A 4 7.78 27.40 1.19
CA LYS A 4 6.74 28.31 0.64
C LYS A 4 5.50 27.51 0.21
N ARG A 5 5.69 26.40 -0.53
CA ARG A 5 4.60 25.49 -0.91
C ARG A 5 3.83 24.91 0.28
N PHE A 6 4.53 24.63 1.38
CA PHE A 6 3.89 24.10 2.59
C PHE A 6 3.02 25.15 3.29
N LYS A 7 3.50 26.39 3.40
CA LYS A 7 2.73 27.53 3.94
C LYS A 7 1.49 27.85 3.08
N ASP A 8 1.66 27.87 1.76
CA ASP A 8 0.56 28.13 0.83
C ASP A 8 -0.50 27.03 0.86
N ALA A 9 -0.09 25.77 1.00
CA ALA A 9 -0.98 24.63 1.18
C ALA A 9 -1.69 24.66 2.53
N GLN A 10 -1.06 25.19 3.58
CA GLN A 10 -1.65 25.35 4.91
C GLN A 10 -2.68 26.48 4.94
N ALA A 11 -2.44 27.57 4.22
CA ALA A 11 -3.37 28.70 4.14
C ALA A 11 -4.67 28.35 3.38
N LYS A 12 -4.64 27.32 2.57
CA LYS A 12 -5.81 26.84 1.79
C LYS A 12 -6.64 25.77 2.51
N ARG A 13 -6.29 25.42 3.72
CA ARG A 13 -7.00 24.43 4.54
C ARG A 13 -7.61 25.10 5.74
N GLU A 14 -8.64 24.45 6.29
CA GLU A 14 -9.15 24.79 7.60
C GLU A 14 -8.03 24.76 8.65
N GLY A 15 -8.07 25.65 9.63
CA GLY A 15 -7.07 25.75 10.68
C GLY A 15 -6.98 24.47 11.53
N GLY A 16 -5.83 24.30 12.21
CA GLY A 16 -5.56 23.16 13.08
C GLY A 16 -4.61 22.12 12.48
N GLY A 17 -4.49 21.00 13.17
CA GLY A 17 -3.66 19.87 12.75
C GLY A 17 -4.30 19.04 11.66
N PHE A 18 -3.50 18.24 10.98
CA PHE A 18 -3.98 17.23 10.03
C PHE A 18 -3.21 15.91 10.22
N VAL A 19 -3.86 14.83 9.87
CA VAL A 19 -3.23 13.51 9.83
C VAL A 19 -2.89 13.20 8.37
N PRO A 20 -1.61 13.02 8.02
CA PRO A 20 -1.22 12.70 6.65
C PRO A 20 -1.61 11.27 6.31
N LEU A 21 -2.52 11.06 5.38
CA LEU A 21 -2.79 9.74 4.84
C LEU A 21 -2.06 9.58 3.51
N PRO A 22 -1.09 8.66 3.39
CA PRO A 22 -0.28 8.53 2.18
C PRO A 22 -1.12 8.19 0.95
N PHE A 23 -0.84 8.83 -0.18
CA PHE A 23 -1.51 8.50 -1.45
C PHE A 23 -1.32 7.03 -1.85
N ALA A 24 -0.19 6.42 -1.48
CA ALA A 24 0.04 5.00 -1.72
C ALA A 24 -1.01 4.12 -1.03
N VAL A 25 -1.46 4.53 0.18
CA VAL A 25 -2.55 3.85 0.90
C VAL A 25 -3.87 4.08 0.19
N LEU A 26 -4.25 5.34 -0.05
CA LEU A 26 -5.55 5.69 -0.65
C LEU A 26 -5.78 5.10 -2.05
N ARG A 27 -4.71 4.95 -2.84
CA ARG A 27 -4.76 4.43 -4.21
C ARG A 27 -4.57 2.93 -4.30
N SER A 28 -4.37 2.25 -3.17
CA SER A 28 -4.13 0.81 -3.14
C SER A 28 -5.42 0.02 -3.41
N GLN A 29 -5.30 -1.11 -4.04
CA GLN A 29 -6.44 -2.01 -4.24
C GLN A 29 -6.93 -2.60 -2.91
N SER A 30 -6.03 -2.86 -1.97
CA SER A 30 -6.39 -3.30 -0.63
C SER A 30 -7.30 -2.29 0.06
N PHE A 31 -7.02 -0.98 -0.07
CA PHE A 31 -7.87 0.06 0.50
C PHE A 31 -9.25 0.12 -0.17
N THR A 32 -9.32 0.02 -1.51
CA THR A 32 -10.59 0.08 -2.24
C THR A 32 -11.52 -1.11 -1.95
N ARG A 33 -10.98 -2.22 -1.45
CA ARG A 33 -11.74 -3.42 -1.07
C ARG A 33 -12.28 -3.37 0.36
N LEU A 34 -11.85 -2.41 1.17
CA LEU A 34 -12.34 -2.28 2.54
C LEU A 34 -13.83 -1.91 2.55
N SER A 35 -14.56 -2.52 3.48
CA SER A 35 -15.94 -2.12 3.74
C SER A 35 -16.03 -0.69 4.27
N ALA A 36 -17.15 -0.03 4.07
CA ALA A 36 -17.38 1.33 4.59
C ALA A 36 -17.16 1.42 6.12
N HIS A 37 -17.51 0.36 6.88
CA HIS A 37 -17.28 0.31 8.31
C HIS A 37 -15.79 0.17 8.65
N ALA A 38 -15.03 -0.61 7.88
CA ALA A 38 -13.58 -0.71 8.07
C ALA A 38 -12.88 0.63 7.77
N VAL A 39 -13.25 1.31 6.68
CA VAL A 39 -12.75 2.65 6.37
C VAL A 39 -13.11 3.65 7.47
N LYS A 40 -14.36 3.62 7.98
CA LYS A 40 -14.75 4.46 9.11
C LYS A 40 -13.89 4.19 10.34
N LEU A 41 -13.68 2.92 10.70
CA LEU A 41 -12.85 2.56 11.86
C LEU A 41 -11.41 3.01 11.67
N LEU A 42 -10.85 2.85 10.48
CA LEU A 42 -9.50 3.32 10.15
C LEU A 42 -9.37 4.82 10.38
N ASN A 43 -10.36 5.62 9.93
CA ASN A 43 -10.39 7.06 10.15
C ASN A 43 -10.59 7.41 11.64
N ASP A 44 -11.40 6.65 12.38
CA ASP A 44 -11.60 6.86 13.82
C ASP A 44 -10.32 6.57 14.63
N LEU A 45 -9.51 5.61 14.19
CA LEU A 45 -8.19 5.35 14.77
C LEU A 45 -7.17 6.43 14.37
N LEU A 46 -7.17 6.85 13.09
CA LEU A 46 -6.36 7.97 12.61
C LEU A 46 -6.61 9.25 13.40
N ALA A 47 -7.86 9.52 13.77
CA ALA A 47 -8.21 10.69 14.57
C ALA A 47 -7.66 10.65 16.01
N GLN A 48 -7.20 9.51 16.49
CA GLN A 48 -6.48 9.37 17.77
C GLN A 48 -4.97 9.61 17.60
N TYR A 49 -4.46 9.56 16.37
CA TYR A 49 -3.04 9.72 16.10
C TYR A 49 -2.61 11.19 16.25
N LYS A 50 -1.58 11.42 17.04
CA LYS A 50 -1.04 12.76 17.38
C LYS A 50 0.33 13.03 16.77
N GLY A 51 0.91 12.06 16.05
CA GLY A 51 2.23 12.17 15.43
C GLY A 51 3.32 11.33 16.12
N ASP A 52 3.09 10.92 17.37
CA ASP A 52 4.07 10.21 18.20
C ASP A 52 3.45 9.07 19.04
N ASN A 53 2.23 8.64 18.70
CA ASN A 53 1.49 7.65 19.47
C ASN A 53 0.94 6.51 18.61
N ASN A 54 1.56 6.21 17.47
CA ASN A 54 1.18 5.04 16.70
C ASN A 54 1.57 3.78 17.46
N GLY A 55 0.58 3.03 17.87
CA GLY A 55 0.71 1.90 18.78
C GLY A 55 -0.15 2.04 20.03
N ASP A 56 -0.50 3.26 20.44
CA ASP A 56 -1.40 3.55 21.57
C ASP A 56 -2.83 3.91 21.06
N LEU A 57 -3.26 3.32 19.93
CA LEU A 57 -4.59 3.53 19.37
C LEU A 57 -5.55 2.47 19.90
N CYS A 58 -6.79 2.87 20.21
CA CYS A 58 -7.74 2.00 20.88
C CYS A 58 -9.09 1.97 20.19
N ALA A 59 -9.62 0.76 19.95
CA ALA A 59 -10.94 0.53 19.39
C ALA A 59 -11.97 0.09 20.45
N ALA A 60 -11.77 0.46 21.73
CA ALA A 60 -12.71 0.13 22.78
C ALA A 60 -14.08 0.78 22.55
N TRP A 61 -15.13 0.06 22.94
CA TRP A 61 -16.52 0.53 22.76
C TRP A 61 -16.77 1.90 23.37
N THR A 62 -16.24 2.17 24.55
CA THR A 62 -16.38 3.44 25.26
C THR A 62 -15.82 4.64 24.47
N ILE A 63 -14.82 4.40 23.62
CA ILE A 63 -14.21 5.41 22.75
C ILE A 63 -14.99 5.50 21.43
N MET A 64 -15.44 4.36 20.91
CA MET A 64 -16.05 4.29 19.58
C MET A 64 -17.54 4.63 19.57
N GLN A 65 -18.27 4.34 20.66
CA GLN A 65 -19.67 4.68 20.76
C GLN A 65 -19.96 6.18 20.56
N PRO A 66 -19.25 7.12 21.23
CA PRO A 66 -19.45 8.55 21.00
C PRO A 66 -19.11 9.00 19.56
N ARG A 67 -18.34 8.20 18.83
CA ARG A 67 -17.98 8.43 17.41
C ARG A 67 -19.02 7.89 16.43
N GLY A 68 -20.22 7.55 16.94
CA GLY A 68 -21.37 7.13 16.13
C GLY A 68 -21.43 5.64 15.82
N TRP A 69 -20.68 4.79 16.53
CA TRP A 69 -20.84 3.34 16.43
C TRP A 69 -22.08 2.89 17.21
N LYS A 70 -23.03 2.25 16.52
CA LYS A 70 -24.32 1.83 17.10
C LYS A 70 -24.31 0.37 17.56
N SER A 71 -23.39 -0.46 17.06
CA SER A 71 -23.33 -1.89 17.35
C SER A 71 -21.89 -2.34 17.63
N LYS A 72 -21.69 -3.05 18.72
CA LYS A 72 -20.40 -3.71 19.05
C LYS A 72 -20.03 -4.76 18.02
N ASP A 73 -21.02 -5.48 17.48
CA ASP A 73 -20.79 -6.50 16.46
C ASP A 73 -20.26 -5.88 15.17
N THR A 74 -20.86 -4.79 14.71
CA THR A 74 -20.38 -4.04 13.53
C THR A 74 -18.96 -3.52 13.73
N LEU A 75 -18.67 -2.96 14.91
CA LEU A 75 -17.32 -2.52 15.26
C LEU A 75 -16.31 -3.69 15.23
N ASN A 76 -16.68 -4.82 15.82
CA ASN A 76 -15.82 -6.01 15.86
C ASN A 76 -15.60 -6.61 14.47
N LYS A 77 -16.61 -6.60 13.58
CA LYS A 77 -16.45 -7.03 12.19
C LYS A 77 -15.48 -6.14 11.44
N ALA A 78 -15.61 -4.82 11.55
CA ALA A 78 -14.68 -3.86 10.97
C ALA A 78 -13.25 -4.03 11.50
N LEU A 79 -13.11 -4.26 12.80
CA LEU A 79 -11.81 -4.50 13.42
C LEU A 79 -11.15 -5.80 12.93
N LYS A 80 -11.94 -6.88 12.81
CA LYS A 80 -11.46 -8.15 12.25
C LYS A 80 -11.01 -7.98 10.80
N GLU A 81 -11.77 -7.25 10.00
CA GLU A 81 -11.44 -6.95 8.60
C GLU A 81 -10.11 -6.19 8.48
N LEU A 82 -9.93 -5.11 9.25
CA LEU A 82 -8.68 -4.34 9.25
C LEU A 82 -7.47 -5.17 9.71
N ARG A 83 -7.67 -6.07 10.67
CA ARG A 83 -6.60 -6.99 11.14
C ARG A 83 -6.28 -8.06 10.10
N ALA A 84 -7.30 -8.65 9.47
CA ALA A 84 -7.13 -9.66 8.42
C ALA A 84 -6.45 -9.07 7.17
N GLY A 85 -6.68 -7.78 6.88
CA GLY A 85 -6.03 -7.05 5.80
C GLY A 85 -4.65 -6.50 6.15
N ASP A 86 -4.11 -6.82 7.34
CA ASP A 86 -2.81 -6.32 7.82
C ASP A 86 -2.71 -4.77 7.91
N TRP A 87 -3.86 -4.08 8.05
CA TRP A 87 -3.93 -2.63 8.25
C TRP A 87 -3.56 -2.22 9.67
N LEU A 88 -3.88 -3.12 10.63
CA LEU A 88 -3.66 -2.91 12.05
C LEU A 88 -2.79 -4.03 12.61
N GLU A 89 -1.84 -3.62 13.44
CA GLU A 89 -1.05 -4.50 14.29
C GLU A 89 -1.53 -4.39 15.74
N VAL A 90 -1.60 -5.50 16.45
CA VAL A 90 -1.82 -5.49 17.89
C VAL A 90 -0.50 -5.16 18.56
N THR A 91 -0.43 -4.01 19.19
CA THR A 91 0.79 -3.50 19.87
C THR A 91 0.79 -3.80 21.36
N ARG A 92 -0.39 -3.99 21.94
CA ARG A 92 -0.57 -4.51 23.29
C ARG A 92 -1.83 -5.35 23.35
N GLN A 93 -1.68 -6.58 23.88
CA GLN A 93 -2.83 -7.45 24.10
C GLN A 93 -3.63 -6.95 25.31
N GLY A 94 -4.92 -6.77 25.10
CA GLY A 94 -5.85 -6.41 26.16
C GLY A 94 -6.21 -7.57 27.06
N GLY A 95 -6.79 -7.26 28.20
CA GLY A 95 -7.29 -8.21 29.18
C GLY A 95 -8.46 -7.63 29.99
N ARG A 96 -8.75 -8.24 31.15
CA ARG A 96 -9.92 -7.90 31.98
C ARG A 96 -10.03 -6.39 32.30
N HIS A 97 -8.89 -5.71 32.54
CA HIS A 97 -8.84 -4.31 32.95
C HIS A 97 -8.02 -3.41 32.01
N LYS A 98 -7.57 -3.97 30.88
CA LYS A 98 -6.74 -3.25 29.91
C LYS A 98 -7.32 -3.39 28.51
N ALA A 99 -7.45 -2.30 27.79
CA ALA A 99 -7.85 -2.33 26.40
C ALA A 99 -6.71 -2.85 25.52
N THR A 100 -7.07 -3.57 24.45
CA THR A 100 -6.13 -3.89 23.38
C THR A 100 -5.74 -2.62 22.65
N LEU A 101 -4.45 -2.45 22.38
CA LEU A 101 -3.91 -1.34 21.62
C LEU A 101 -3.48 -1.78 20.23
N TYR A 102 -3.55 -0.84 19.32
CA TYR A 102 -3.29 -1.07 17.90
C TYR A 102 -2.32 -0.01 17.36
N GLY A 103 -1.55 -0.42 16.37
CA GLY A 103 -0.75 0.48 15.53
C GLY A 103 -1.18 0.35 14.07
N LEU A 104 -1.10 1.45 13.34
CA LEU A 104 -1.31 1.51 11.91
C LEU A 104 -0.04 1.06 11.19
N THR A 105 -0.14 0.09 10.29
CA THR A 105 1.02 -0.54 9.65
C THR A 105 1.69 0.33 8.59
N PHE A 106 1.04 1.40 8.16
CA PHE A 106 1.61 2.40 7.25
C PHE A 106 2.31 3.58 7.95
N TYR A 107 2.40 3.54 9.28
CA TYR A 107 3.25 4.38 10.10
C TYR A 107 4.25 3.53 10.89
N ALA A 108 5.36 4.14 11.31
CA ALA A 108 6.25 3.51 12.28
C ALA A 108 5.54 3.34 13.63
N ILE A 109 5.87 2.30 14.38
CA ILE A 109 5.37 2.12 15.75
C ILE A 109 6.22 3.01 16.66
N ASP A 110 5.55 3.88 17.41
CA ASP A 110 6.18 4.77 18.37
C ASP A 110 6.44 4.07 19.71
N ASP A 111 7.32 4.63 20.54
CA ASP A 111 7.67 4.05 21.83
C ASP A 111 6.51 4.06 22.85
N CYS A 112 5.59 5.01 22.72
CA CYS A 112 4.40 5.16 23.56
C CYS A 112 4.68 5.03 25.07
N LYS A 113 5.87 5.46 25.52
CA LYS A 113 6.31 5.47 26.93
C LYS A 113 6.25 4.09 27.61
N GLY A 114 6.67 3.07 26.91
CA GLY A 114 6.71 1.70 27.44
C GLY A 114 5.34 1.04 27.66
N LYS A 115 4.26 1.55 27.08
CA LYS A 115 2.92 0.98 27.19
C LYS A 115 2.70 -0.26 26.34
N LEU A 116 3.56 -0.49 25.36
CA LEU A 116 3.40 -1.50 24.32
C LEU A 116 4.11 -2.80 24.68
N ASP A 117 3.59 -3.92 24.18
CA ASP A 117 4.24 -5.25 24.26
C ASP A 117 5.23 -5.44 23.09
N VAL A 118 5.20 -4.54 22.09
CA VAL A 118 6.09 -4.55 20.92
C VAL A 118 7.07 -3.40 20.98
N ARG A 119 8.25 -3.56 20.35
CA ARG A 119 9.25 -2.52 20.25
C ARG A 119 8.84 -1.45 19.22
N SER A 120 9.22 -0.21 19.45
CA SER A 120 9.13 0.87 18.47
C SER A 120 9.93 0.53 17.19
N THR A 121 9.52 1.09 16.07
CA THR A 121 10.18 0.86 14.78
C THR A 121 10.62 2.16 14.14
N GLY A 122 11.78 2.17 13.48
CA GLY A 122 12.27 3.35 12.76
C GLY A 122 11.59 3.57 11.40
N SER A 123 10.77 2.63 10.93
CA SER A 123 10.06 2.70 9.65
C SER A 123 8.72 1.97 9.71
N PRO A 124 7.76 2.35 8.83
CA PRO A 124 6.48 1.64 8.73
C PRO A 124 6.68 0.17 8.35
N ARG A 125 5.94 -0.73 8.98
CA ARG A 125 6.00 -2.16 8.62
C ARG A 125 5.42 -2.43 7.23
N GLY A 126 4.42 -1.67 6.81
CA GLY A 126 3.84 -1.73 5.48
C GLY A 126 3.19 -3.07 5.12
N THR A 127 2.78 -3.85 6.11
CA THR A 127 2.27 -5.22 5.93
C THR A 127 0.98 -5.28 5.10
N TRP A 128 0.18 -4.23 5.10
CA TRP A 128 -1.01 -4.09 4.25
C TRP A 128 -0.72 -4.29 2.75
N LYS A 129 0.53 -4.03 2.31
CA LYS A 129 0.99 -4.22 0.93
C LYS A 129 1.05 -5.68 0.50
N LYS A 130 1.07 -6.63 1.44
CA LYS A 130 1.07 -8.07 1.12
C LYS A 130 -0.17 -8.48 0.33
N ASN A 131 -1.26 -7.76 0.50
CA ASN A 131 -2.53 -8.00 -0.16
C ASN A 131 -2.69 -7.18 -1.45
N GLU A 132 -1.67 -6.40 -1.84
CA GLU A 132 -1.64 -5.69 -3.12
C GLU A 132 -1.19 -6.63 -4.24
N PRO A 133 -1.80 -6.54 -5.43
CA PRO A 133 -1.26 -7.21 -6.60
C PRO A 133 0.14 -6.66 -6.88
N LEU A 134 1.03 -7.54 -7.32
CA LEU A 134 2.37 -7.12 -7.73
C LEU A 134 2.25 -6.00 -8.78
N PRO A 135 3.03 -4.92 -8.66
CA PRO A 135 3.08 -3.90 -9.69
C PRO A 135 3.48 -4.56 -11.01
N PRO A 136 2.89 -4.13 -12.14
CA PRO A 136 3.31 -4.63 -13.44
C PRO A 136 4.83 -4.43 -13.57
N LEU A 137 5.52 -5.48 -14.07
CA LEU A 137 6.95 -5.40 -14.32
C LEU A 137 7.25 -4.14 -15.13
N PRO A 138 8.28 -3.35 -14.76
CA PRO A 138 8.66 -2.20 -15.53
C PRO A 138 8.92 -2.66 -16.96
N LYS A 139 8.25 -2.04 -17.93
CA LYS A 139 8.52 -2.29 -19.33
C LYS A 139 9.97 -1.95 -19.56
N LEU A 140 10.82 -2.95 -19.80
CA LEU A 140 12.19 -2.76 -20.20
C LEU A 140 12.16 -1.83 -21.41
N LYS A 141 12.73 -0.64 -21.28
CA LYS A 141 13.01 0.21 -22.43
C LYS A 141 14.04 -0.57 -23.25
N VAL A 142 13.57 -1.14 -24.36
CA VAL A 142 14.49 -1.68 -25.36
C VAL A 142 15.29 -0.48 -25.81
N VAL A 143 16.52 -0.38 -25.33
CA VAL A 143 17.49 0.60 -25.86
C VAL A 143 17.77 0.12 -27.28
N PRO A 144 17.44 0.90 -28.31
CA PRO A 144 17.82 0.52 -29.66
C PRO A 144 19.36 0.35 -29.69
N PRO A 145 19.89 -0.65 -30.39
CA PRO A 145 21.32 -0.82 -30.48
C PRO A 145 21.92 0.50 -30.94
N SER A 146 22.86 1.01 -30.16
CA SER A 146 23.62 2.22 -30.50
C SER A 146 24.23 1.98 -31.85
N GLY A 147 23.77 2.73 -32.86
CA GLY A 147 24.25 2.63 -34.24
C GLY A 147 25.68 3.12 -34.41
N ASN A 148 26.63 2.26 -34.09
CA ASN A 148 28.01 2.31 -34.54
C ASN A 148 28.48 0.87 -34.75
N GLY A 149 27.83 0.19 -35.69
CA GLY A 149 28.26 -1.09 -36.21
C GLY A 149 28.33 -0.97 -37.73
N ALA A 150 29.52 -0.84 -38.21
CA ALA A 150 29.87 -0.82 -39.64
C ALA A 150 29.10 -1.89 -40.42
N ALA A 151 28.64 -1.52 -41.59
CA ALA A 151 28.06 -2.37 -42.60
C ALA A 151 28.83 -3.69 -42.78
N LEU A 152 28.32 -4.79 -42.25
CA LEU A 152 28.65 -6.11 -42.75
C LEU A 152 27.76 -6.31 -43.99
N ARG A 153 28.40 -6.11 -45.12
CA ARG A 153 27.87 -6.41 -46.45
C ARG A 153 27.38 -7.87 -46.44
N THR A 154 26.12 -8.05 -46.69
CA THR A 154 25.53 -9.32 -47.14
C THR A 154 26.03 -9.61 -48.52
N ALA A 155 27.15 -10.33 -48.66
CA ALA A 155 27.49 -11.11 -49.82
C ALA A 155 27.08 -12.53 -49.50
N ASN A 156 26.09 -13.03 -50.22
CA ASN A 156 25.75 -14.40 -50.52
C ASN A 156 24.22 -14.66 -50.38
N ALA A 157 23.51 -14.20 -51.37
CA ALA A 157 22.20 -14.72 -51.69
C ALA A 157 21.95 -14.70 -53.20
N ASP A 158 22.98 -15.21 -53.95
CA ASP A 158 22.83 -15.52 -55.35
C ASP A 158 23.60 -16.80 -55.64
N ALA A 159 23.02 -17.95 -55.36
CA ALA A 159 23.35 -19.22 -55.95
C ALA A 159 22.46 -20.31 -55.34
N ILE A 160 21.26 -20.45 -55.79
CA ILE A 160 20.56 -21.75 -55.97
C ILE A 160 19.26 -21.44 -56.76
N SER A 161 19.45 -21.16 -58.04
CA SER A 161 18.46 -21.38 -59.06
C SER A 161 18.90 -22.65 -59.81
N GLY A 162 18.44 -23.75 -59.35
CA GLY A 162 18.66 -25.06 -59.92
C GLY A 162 17.35 -25.66 -60.38
N ASP A 163 17.16 -25.51 -61.64
CA ASP A 163 16.22 -26.13 -62.52
C ASP A 163 16.02 -27.65 -62.22
N THR A 164 14.79 -28.09 -62.12
CA THR A 164 14.49 -29.50 -62.08
C THR A 164 13.39 -29.78 -63.11
N PRO A 165 13.72 -30.53 -64.17
CA PRO A 165 12.74 -30.86 -65.18
C PRO A 165 11.79 -31.98 -64.74
N GLY A 166 10.56 -31.88 -65.21
CA GLY A 166 9.46 -32.82 -64.96
C GLY A 166 9.71 -34.23 -65.44
N VAL A 167 9.13 -35.16 -64.69
CA VAL A 167 8.87 -36.51 -65.16
C VAL A 167 7.37 -36.80 -65.08
N ALA A 168 6.75 -36.88 -66.24
CA ALA A 168 5.42 -37.47 -66.45
C ALA A 168 5.54 -38.99 -66.57
N ILE A 169 4.73 -39.71 -65.82
CA ILE A 169 4.32 -41.09 -66.07
C ILE A 169 2.90 -41.19 -65.51
N GLY A 170 1.81 -41.40 -66.17
CA GLY A 170 1.37 -42.35 -67.18
C GLY A 170 0.95 -43.67 -66.55
N ARG A 171 -0.28 -43.78 -66.27
CA ARG A 171 -1.26 -44.86 -66.18
C ARG A 171 -1.98 -44.97 -64.90
#